data_ba1791ea2ea9496f5e9c8ec0c8df008c
#
_entry.id   ba1791ea2ea9496f5e9c8ec0c8df008c
#
_cell.length_a   1.000
_cell.length_b   1.000
_cell.length_c   1.000
_cell.angle_alpha   90.00
_cell.angle_beta   90.00
_cell.angle_gamma   90.00
#
_symmetry.space_group_name_H-M   'P 1'
#
loop_
_entity.id
_entity.type
_entity.pdbx_description
1 polymer ?
#
loop_
_entity_poly.entity_id
_entity_poly.type
_entity_poly.pdbx_seq_one_letter_code
_entity_poly.pdbx_strand_id
1 'polypeptide(L)'
;MKKLLFICVILFQVVSFAQENDMSRIPENKVKYYQDFISFKGENNKARLDFFIHVPYDAVQFVKTGQGFEAAYTVTVSVFDEEKKNLITEKIWNEKIIAISFELTNSPENFNLGHRSFDLAPGVYSIKSSLFSSLRKDRGLIQASYAWLSILSLSRSRIFFQKPFI
;
A
#
# COMPACT_ATOMS: atom_id res chain seq x y z
N MET A 1 -19.00 -55.27 -18.53
CA MET A 1 -19.04 -54.47 -17.31
C MET A 1 -17.69 -53.91 -16.90
N LYS A 2 -16.59 -54.67 -16.88
CA LYS A 2 -15.26 -54.12 -16.45
C LYS A 2 -14.70 -53.01 -17.35
N LYS A 3 -14.96 -53.02 -18.68
CA LYS A 3 -14.52 -51.97 -19.61
C LYS A 3 -15.26 -50.62 -19.40
N LEU A 4 -16.55 -50.68 -19.03
CA LEU A 4 -17.35 -49.49 -18.76
C LEU A 4 -16.90 -48.77 -17.49
N LEU A 5 -16.51 -49.55 -16.49
CA LEU A 5 -16.01 -49.00 -15.19
C LEU A 5 -14.67 -48.29 -15.39
N PHE A 6 -13.83 -48.77 -16.27
CA PHE A 6 -12.52 -48.17 -16.59
C PHE A 6 -12.67 -46.80 -17.30
N ILE A 7 -13.65 -46.69 -18.18
CA ILE A 7 -13.96 -45.44 -18.89
C ILE A 7 -14.51 -44.36 -17.90
N CYS A 8 -15.35 -44.77 -16.95
CA CYS A 8 -15.84 -43.85 -15.91
C CYS A 8 -14.72 -43.32 -14.99
N VAL A 9 -13.72 -44.12 -14.63
CA VAL A 9 -12.58 -43.71 -13.80
C VAL A 9 -11.68 -42.70 -14.56
N ILE A 10 -11.48 -42.93 -15.87
CA ILE A 10 -10.69 -41.98 -16.68
C ILE A 10 -11.40 -40.63 -16.87
N LEU A 11 -12.72 -40.65 -17.07
CA LEU A 11 -13.53 -39.43 -17.16
C LEU A 11 -13.58 -38.63 -15.85
N PHE A 12 -13.50 -39.29 -14.70
CA PHE A 12 -13.47 -38.62 -13.40
C PHE A 12 -12.14 -37.89 -13.14
N GLN A 13 -11.04 -38.35 -13.71
CA GLN A 13 -9.74 -37.69 -13.59
C GLN A 13 -9.63 -36.40 -14.42
N VAL A 14 -10.34 -36.30 -15.53
CA VAL A 14 -10.31 -35.13 -16.41
C VAL A 14 -11.07 -33.95 -15.80
N VAL A 15 -12.10 -34.20 -14.98
CA VAL A 15 -12.91 -33.14 -14.34
C VAL A 15 -12.15 -32.47 -13.19
N SER A 16 -11.16 -33.15 -12.58
CA SER A 16 -10.39 -32.60 -11.44
C SER A 16 -9.35 -31.55 -11.84
N PHE A 17 -9.02 -31.43 -13.12
CA PHE A 17 -8.04 -30.43 -13.61
C PHE A 17 -8.68 -29.10 -14.06
N ALA A 18 -10.01 -28.99 -14.05
CA ALA A 18 -10.74 -27.81 -14.51
C ALA A 18 -11.07 -26.80 -13.40
N GLN A 19 -10.58 -26.99 -12.16
CA GLN A 19 -10.62 -25.98 -11.14
C GLN A 19 -9.27 -25.29 -11.02
N GLU A 20 -8.82 -24.68 -12.09
CA GLU A 20 -7.89 -23.57 -12.00
C GLU A 20 -8.66 -22.43 -11.30
N ASN A 21 -8.36 -22.27 -10.02
CA ASN A 21 -8.81 -21.10 -9.27
C ASN A 21 -8.28 -19.87 -9.99
N ASP A 22 -9.15 -19.24 -10.77
CA ASP A 22 -8.91 -17.94 -11.40
C ASP A 22 -8.89 -16.85 -10.31
N MET A 23 -7.92 -16.98 -9.38
CA MET A 23 -7.59 -15.97 -8.37
C MET A 23 -6.82 -14.80 -8.97
N SER A 24 -6.58 -14.79 -10.29
CA SER A 24 -5.86 -13.73 -10.99
C SER A 24 -6.74 -12.56 -11.43
N ARG A 25 -8.05 -12.62 -11.23
CA ARG A 25 -8.93 -11.47 -11.42
C ARG A 25 -9.08 -10.66 -10.14
N ILE A 26 -7.98 -10.20 -9.57
CA ILE A 26 -8.01 -8.97 -8.78
C ILE A 26 -8.40 -7.88 -9.78
N PRO A 27 -9.56 -7.21 -9.61
CA PRO A 27 -9.94 -6.14 -10.51
C PRO A 27 -8.80 -5.14 -10.54
N GLU A 28 -8.35 -4.76 -11.73
CA GLU A 28 -7.24 -3.85 -12.02
C GLU A 28 -7.54 -2.41 -11.58
N ASN A 29 -8.50 -2.24 -10.70
CA ASN A 29 -8.81 -0.99 -10.04
C ASN A 29 -7.87 -0.81 -8.84
N LYS A 30 -6.55 -0.82 -9.14
CA LYS A 30 -5.51 -0.51 -8.17
C LYS A 30 -5.67 0.96 -7.82
N VAL A 31 -6.21 1.18 -6.65
CA VAL A 31 -6.19 2.46 -5.98
C VAL A 31 -4.74 2.96 -5.96
N LYS A 32 -4.47 3.98 -6.74
CA LYS A 32 -3.12 4.54 -6.86
C LYS A 32 -3.00 5.69 -5.87
N TYR A 33 -2.22 5.50 -4.83
CA TYR A 33 -1.68 6.63 -4.08
C TYR A 33 -0.22 6.86 -4.49
N TYR A 34 0.23 8.09 -4.34
CA TYR A 34 1.60 8.47 -4.64
C TYR A 34 2.35 8.68 -3.33
N GLN A 35 3.63 8.35 -3.33
CA GLN A 35 4.48 8.54 -2.17
C GLN A 35 5.83 9.09 -2.61
N ASP A 36 6.43 9.89 -1.75
CA ASP A 36 7.76 10.44 -1.94
C ASP A 36 8.53 10.44 -0.63
N PHE A 37 9.85 10.39 -0.75
CA PHE A 37 10.78 10.39 0.38
C PHE A 37 11.84 11.45 0.13
N ILE A 38 12.03 12.33 1.09
CA ILE A 38 13.09 13.34 1.05
C ILE A 38 13.93 13.21 2.31
N SER A 39 15.25 13.08 2.16
CA SER A 39 16.12 13.02 3.32
C SER A 39 16.93 14.30 3.48
N PHE A 40 17.07 14.71 4.71
CA PHE A 40 17.83 15.87 5.15
C PHE A 40 18.87 15.47 6.17
N LYS A 41 19.90 16.33 6.33
CA LYS A 41 20.79 16.22 7.47
C LYS A 41 19.99 16.52 8.74
N GLY A 42 19.98 15.57 9.65
CA GLY A 42 19.37 15.73 10.98
C GLY A 42 20.42 16.11 12.05
N GLU A 43 19.99 16.11 13.29
CA GLU A 43 20.81 16.35 14.45
C GLU A 43 21.47 15.06 14.94
N ASN A 44 22.50 15.18 15.80
CA ASN A 44 23.16 14.05 16.47
C ASN A 44 23.62 12.93 15.52
N ASN A 45 24.20 13.29 14.38
CA ASN A 45 24.67 12.37 13.35
C ASN A 45 23.57 11.46 12.76
N LYS A 46 22.32 11.87 12.86
CA LYS A 46 21.17 11.22 12.20
C LYS A 46 20.81 11.95 10.92
N ALA A 47 20.03 11.28 10.08
CA ALA A 47 19.34 11.87 8.97
C ALA A 47 17.84 11.94 9.28
N ARG A 48 17.20 13.03 8.93
CA ARG A 48 15.75 13.16 8.93
C ARG A 48 15.22 12.71 7.58
N LEU A 49 14.37 11.70 7.57
CA LEU A 49 13.65 11.22 6.42
C LEU A 49 12.21 11.71 6.49
N ASP A 50 11.81 12.55 5.56
CA ASP A 50 10.43 13.01 5.40
C ASP A 50 9.71 12.13 4.37
N PHE A 51 8.62 11.52 4.80
CA PHE A 51 7.70 10.73 3.98
C PHE A 51 6.47 11.56 3.67
N PHE A 52 6.14 11.65 2.39
CA PHE A 52 4.94 12.29 1.88
C PHE A 52 4.04 11.22 1.23
N ILE A 53 2.76 11.30 1.49
CA ILE A 53 1.75 10.47 0.84
C ILE A 53 0.64 11.35 0.28
N HIS A 54 0.34 11.14 -1.00
CA HIS A 54 -0.69 11.83 -1.76
C HIS A 54 -1.76 10.81 -2.14
N VAL A 55 -2.94 10.96 -1.55
CA VAL A 55 -4.08 10.03 -1.72
C VAL A 55 -5.20 10.76 -2.46
N PRO A 56 -5.41 10.47 -3.77
CA PRO A 56 -6.53 11.01 -4.52
C PRO A 56 -7.87 10.59 -3.92
N TYR A 57 -8.89 11.42 -4.07
CA TYR A 57 -10.21 11.15 -3.47
C TYR A 57 -10.91 9.96 -4.13
N ASP A 58 -10.75 9.75 -5.43
CA ASP A 58 -11.23 8.58 -6.15
C ASP A 58 -10.54 7.27 -5.72
N ALA A 59 -9.44 7.39 -4.99
CA ALA A 59 -8.66 6.29 -4.46
C ALA A 59 -9.23 5.69 -3.17
N VAL A 60 -10.15 6.35 -2.50
CA VAL A 60 -10.72 5.93 -1.21
C VAL A 60 -12.25 5.89 -1.28
N GLN A 61 -12.84 5.05 -0.44
CA GLN A 61 -14.29 4.95 -0.40
C GLN A 61 -14.89 5.99 0.55
N PHE A 62 -15.79 6.81 0.03
CA PHE A 62 -16.57 7.75 0.81
C PHE A 62 -17.92 7.14 1.22
N VAL A 63 -18.36 7.47 2.43
CA VAL A 63 -19.67 7.14 2.98
C VAL A 63 -20.45 8.44 3.21
N LYS A 64 -21.72 8.46 2.81
CA LYS A 64 -22.59 9.61 3.04
C LYS A 64 -22.88 9.78 4.54
N THR A 65 -22.71 10.98 5.05
CA THR A 65 -22.99 11.37 6.42
C THR A 65 -23.95 12.56 6.47
N GLY A 66 -24.36 12.99 7.65
CA GLY A 66 -25.20 14.18 7.80
C GLY A 66 -24.52 15.49 7.38
N GLN A 67 -23.20 15.52 7.26
CA GLN A 67 -22.39 16.70 6.91
C GLN A 67 -21.78 16.62 5.49
N GLY A 68 -22.17 15.63 4.69
CA GLY A 68 -21.60 15.39 3.36
C GLY A 68 -21.12 13.96 3.19
N PHE A 69 -19.92 13.79 2.70
CA PHE A 69 -19.29 12.50 2.46
C PHE A 69 -17.98 12.40 3.23
N GLU A 70 -17.76 11.28 3.89
CA GLU A 70 -16.60 11.04 4.72
C GLU A 70 -15.84 9.81 4.23
N ALA A 71 -14.51 9.93 4.12
CA ALA A 71 -13.60 8.80 3.95
C ALA A 71 -12.61 8.77 5.11
N ALA A 72 -12.25 7.57 5.55
CA ALA A 72 -11.22 7.38 6.56
C ALA A 72 -10.31 6.20 6.15
N TYR A 73 -9.01 6.38 6.37
CA TYR A 73 -8.01 5.38 6.08
C TYR A 73 -6.85 5.44 7.07
N THR A 74 -6.17 4.32 7.21
CA THR A 74 -4.98 4.18 8.04
C THR A 74 -3.76 4.03 7.14
N VAL A 75 -2.73 4.80 7.40
CA VAL A 75 -1.43 4.67 6.77
C VAL A 75 -0.46 4.03 7.76
N THR A 76 0.26 3.03 7.31
CA THR A 76 1.36 2.40 8.04
C THR A 76 2.63 2.53 7.22
N VAL A 77 3.69 3.05 7.84
CA VAL A 77 5.03 3.10 7.24
C VAL A 77 6.00 2.41 8.18
N SER A 78 6.55 1.30 7.73
CA SER A 78 7.51 0.47 8.45
C SER A 78 8.88 0.57 7.77
N VAL A 79 9.90 0.87 8.55
CA VAL A 79 11.29 0.96 8.12
C VAL A 79 12.05 -0.25 8.66
N PHE A 80 12.64 -1.02 7.77
CA PHE A 80 13.43 -2.21 8.07
C PHE A 80 14.89 -1.99 7.74
N ASP A 81 15.75 -2.84 8.27
CA ASP A 81 17.14 -2.96 7.82
C ASP A 81 17.21 -3.37 6.33
N GLU A 82 18.42 -3.33 5.77
CA GLU A 82 18.68 -3.70 4.37
C GLU A 82 18.18 -5.12 4.03
N GLU A 83 18.34 -6.05 4.96
CA GLU A 83 17.99 -7.46 4.78
C GLU A 83 16.49 -7.74 5.03
N LYS A 84 15.70 -6.74 5.45
CA LYS A 84 14.27 -6.83 5.84
C LYS A 84 14.02 -7.77 7.03
N LYS A 85 15.03 -8.04 7.83
CA LYS A 85 14.93 -8.94 8.97
C LYS A 85 14.46 -8.23 10.24
N ASN A 86 14.92 -6.99 10.44
CA ASN A 86 14.64 -6.24 11.65
C ASN A 86 13.83 -4.99 11.34
N LEU A 87 12.75 -4.80 12.08
CA LEU A 87 11.98 -3.56 12.09
C LEU A 87 12.76 -2.52 12.90
N ILE A 88 13.16 -1.43 12.25
CA ILE A 88 13.88 -0.33 12.87
C ILE A 88 12.94 0.65 13.53
N THR A 89 11.89 1.04 12.80
CA THR A 89 10.84 1.93 13.31
C THR A 89 9.57 1.79 12.47
N GLU A 90 8.44 2.16 13.08
CA GLU A 90 7.15 2.16 12.41
C GLU A 90 6.33 3.37 12.85
N LYS A 91 5.56 3.93 11.93
CA LYS A 91 4.55 4.94 12.23
C LYS A 91 3.22 4.53 11.62
N ILE A 92 2.17 4.61 12.43
CA ILE A 92 0.80 4.32 12.04
C ILE A 92 -0.03 5.54 12.39
N TRP A 93 -0.86 6.01 11.44
CA TRP A 93 -1.78 7.11 11.69
C TRP A 93 -3.05 6.98 10.87
N ASN A 94 -4.08 7.62 11.36
CA ASN A 94 -5.39 7.68 10.69
C ASN A 94 -5.57 9.05 10.06
N GLU A 95 -6.14 9.04 8.86
CA GLU A 95 -6.57 10.23 8.13
C GLU A 95 -8.07 10.17 7.91
N LYS A 96 -8.68 11.36 7.94
CA LYS A 96 -10.10 11.55 7.69
C LYS A 96 -10.28 12.66 6.66
N ILE A 97 -11.10 12.39 5.65
CA ILE A 97 -11.41 13.32 4.58
C ILE A 97 -12.91 13.62 4.65
N ILE A 98 -13.27 14.88 4.48
CA ILE A 98 -14.68 15.31 4.36
C ILE A 98 -14.83 16.00 3.00
N ALA A 99 -15.78 15.53 2.19
CA ALA A 99 -16.18 16.15 0.93
C ALA A 99 -17.64 16.63 1.05
N ILE A 100 -17.88 17.85 0.59
CA ILE A 100 -19.20 18.49 0.69
C ILE A 100 -20.18 18.02 -0.38
N SER A 101 -19.69 17.48 -1.49
CA SER A 101 -20.51 16.96 -2.59
C SER A 101 -19.99 15.62 -3.09
N PHE A 102 -20.85 14.88 -3.82
CA PHE A 102 -20.50 13.59 -4.39
C PHE A 102 -19.45 13.73 -5.51
N GLU A 103 -19.54 14.78 -6.30
CA GLU A 103 -18.59 15.04 -7.40
C GLU A 103 -17.15 15.14 -6.89
N LEU A 104 -16.95 15.75 -5.73
CA LEU A 104 -15.63 15.87 -5.11
C LEU A 104 -15.08 14.50 -4.68
N THR A 105 -15.92 13.54 -4.30
CA THR A 105 -15.47 12.22 -3.85
C THR A 105 -14.88 11.36 -4.96
N ASN A 106 -15.22 11.66 -6.20
CA ASN A 106 -14.80 10.89 -7.38
C ASN A 106 -13.83 11.68 -8.28
N SER A 107 -13.21 12.72 -7.75
CA SER A 107 -12.29 13.58 -8.48
C SER A 107 -10.84 13.14 -8.25
N PRO A 108 -10.09 12.81 -9.31
CA PRO A 108 -8.66 12.51 -9.21
C PRO A 108 -7.80 13.76 -8.94
N GLU A 109 -8.36 14.95 -9.13
CA GLU A 109 -7.68 16.23 -8.90
C GLU A 109 -7.70 16.64 -7.42
N ASN A 110 -8.70 16.15 -6.67
CA ASN A 110 -8.75 16.35 -5.23
C ASN A 110 -7.99 15.25 -4.53
N PHE A 111 -7.19 15.62 -3.53
CA PHE A 111 -6.36 14.68 -2.79
C PHE A 111 -6.17 15.08 -1.34
N ASN A 112 -5.80 14.12 -0.51
CA ASN A 112 -5.28 14.35 0.83
C ASN A 112 -3.76 14.15 0.84
N LEU A 113 -3.05 15.11 1.42
CA LEU A 113 -1.60 15.08 1.58
C LEU A 113 -1.24 14.79 3.03
N GLY A 114 -0.63 13.62 3.26
CA GLY A 114 -0.07 13.25 4.56
C GLY A 114 1.45 13.42 4.58
N HIS A 115 2.00 13.77 5.74
CA HIS A 115 3.44 13.90 5.96
C HIS A 115 3.85 13.33 7.31
N ARG A 116 4.96 12.58 7.35
CA ARG A 116 5.60 12.10 8.59
C ARG A 116 7.12 12.07 8.43
N SER A 117 7.83 12.37 9.53
CA SER A 117 9.29 12.37 9.54
C SER A 117 9.83 11.23 10.40
N PHE A 118 10.98 10.70 10.03
CA PHE A 118 11.71 9.66 10.74
C PHE A 118 13.16 10.13 10.95
N ASP A 119 13.68 9.93 12.15
CA ASP A 119 15.11 10.17 12.44
C ASP A 119 15.85 8.84 12.40
N LEU A 120 16.69 8.66 11.39
CA LEU A 120 17.40 7.42 11.10
C LEU A 120 18.91 7.63 11.18
N ALA A 121 19.65 6.64 11.66
CA ALA A 121 21.10 6.62 11.50
C ALA A 121 21.48 6.52 10.01
N PRO A 122 22.69 6.91 9.59
CA PRO A 122 23.19 6.58 8.26
C PRO A 122 23.14 5.07 8.02
N GLY A 123 22.64 4.65 6.85
CA GLY A 123 22.49 3.23 6.53
C GLY A 123 21.63 3.00 5.29
N VAL A 124 21.43 1.74 4.96
CA VAL A 124 20.53 1.28 3.90
C VAL A 124 19.28 0.70 4.55
N TYR A 125 18.13 1.11 4.09
CA TYR A 125 16.84 0.74 4.65
C TYR A 125 15.87 0.26 3.58
N SER A 126 15.02 -0.69 3.94
CA SER A 126 13.85 -1.09 3.19
C SER A 126 12.61 -0.48 3.84
N ILE A 127 11.85 0.28 3.08
CA ILE A 127 10.64 0.94 3.57
C ILE A 127 9.42 0.27 2.95
N LYS A 128 8.48 -0.12 3.79
CA LYS A 128 7.17 -0.61 3.39
C LYS A 128 6.12 0.41 3.81
N SER A 129 5.32 0.87 2.87
CA SER A 129 4.12 1.64 3.17
C SER A 129 2.88 0.86 2.80
N SER A 130 1.81 1.02 3.55
CA SER A 130 0.52 0.41 3.28
C SER A 130 -0.61 1.36 3.67
N LEU A 131 -1.69 1.29 2.90
CA LEU A 131 -2.89 2.09 3.08
C LEU A 131 -4.09 1.16 3.20
N PHE A 132 -4.84 1.31 4.30
CA PHE A 132 -6.01 0.50 4.60
C PHE A 132 -7.25 1.40 4.72
N SER A 133 -8.35 1.04 4.06
CA SER A 133 -9.63 1.71 4.26
C SER A 133 -10.20 1.37 5.64
N SER A 134 -10.52 2.39 6.42
CA SER A 134 -11.09 2.22 7.76
C SER A 134 -12.61 2.04 7.74
N LEU A 135 -13.28 2.48 6.67
CA LEU A 135 -14.74 2.45 6.54
C LEU A 135 -15.27 1.19 5.85
N ARG A 136 -14.40 0.36 5.28
CA ARG A 136 -14.79 -0.94 4.76
C ARG A 136 -14.99 -1.92 5.91
N LYS A 137 -16.12 -2.63 5.89
CA LYS A 137 -16.44 -3.69 6.86
C LYS A 137 -15.34 -4.77 6.93
N ASP A 138 -14.61 -4.95 5.84
CA ASP A 138 -13.56 -5.97 5.68
C ASP A 138 -12.14 -5.41 5.87
N ARG A 139 -11.96 -4.17 6.31
CA ARG A 139 -10.66 -3.48 6.45
C ARG A 139 -9.70 -3.82 5.31
N GLY A 140 -10.17 -3.62 4.07
CA GLY A 140 -9.41 -4.03 2.89
C GLY A 140 -8.12 -3.23 2.75
N LEU A 141 -7.02 -3.91 2.52
CA LEU A 141 -5.78 -3.30 2.05
C LEU A 141 -6.08 -2.58 0.74
N ILE A 142 -5.87 -1.28 0.71
CA ILE A 142 -6.00 -0.51 -0.52
C ILE A 142 -4.76 -0.73 -1.37
N GLN A 143 -3.59 -0.58 -0.78
CA GLN A 143 -2.31 -0.81 -1.47
C GLN A 143 -1.16 -0.99 -0.46
N ALA A 144 -0.17 -1.77 -0.84
CA ALA A 144 1.15 -1.79 -0.19
C ALA A 144 2.23 -1.50 -1.23
N SER A 145 3.25 -0.76 -0.84
CA SER A 145 4.40 -0.46 -1.70
C SER A 145 5.69 -0.59 -0.90
N TYR A 146 6.78 -0.86 -1.61
CA TYR A 146 8.12 -0.98 -1.05
C TYR A 146 9.06 0.00 -1.75
N ALA A 147 9.92 0.64 -0.98
CA ALA A 147 11.01 1.46 -1.48
C ALA A 147 12.30 1.07 -0.77
N TRP A 148 13.43 1.15 -1.50
CA TRP A 148 14.77 1.05 -0.93
C TRP A 148 15.35 2.44 -0.80
N LEU A 149 15.86 2.74 0.37
CA LEU A 149 16.46 4.03 0.68
C LEU A 149 17.88 3.84 1.20
N SER A 150 18.86 4.42 0.51
CA SER A 150 20.21 4.54 1.01
C SER A 150 20.41 5.94 1.60
N ILE A 151 20.57 6.01 2.91
CA ILE A 151 20.89 7.24 3.63
C ILE A 151 22.41 7.28 3.80
N LEU A 152 23.10 7.98 2.91
CA LEU A 152 24.53 8.19 3.00
C LEU A 152 24.81 9.32 4.00
N SER A 153 25.80 9.14 4.86
CA SER A 153 26.27 10.19 5.75
C SER A 153 26.70 11.40 4.92
N LEU A 154 26.05 12.53 5.15
CA LEU A 154 26.53 13.89 4.87
C LEU A 154 26.29 14.57 3.52
N SER A 155 25.91 13.94 2.38
CA SER A 155 25.69 14.80 1.20
C SER A 155 24.79 14.30 0.07
N ARG A 156 24.44 13.03 -0.04
CA ARG A 156 23.57 12.53 -1.12
C ARG A 156 22.75 11.32 -0.70
N SER A 157 21.45 11.52 -0.55
CA SER A 157 20.49 10.42 -0.52
C SER A 157 20.16 9.99 -1.95
N ARG A 158 20.23 8.70 -2.21
CA ARG A 158 19.71 8.12 -3.46
C ARG A 158 18.48 7.30 -3.11
N ILE A 159 17.35 7.66 -3.72
CA ILE A 159 16.11 6.91 -3.59
C ILE A 159 16.03 5.98 -4.79
N PHE A 160 15.92 4.68 -4.54
CA PHE A 160 15.64 3.70 -5.58
C PHE A 160 14.21 3.22 -5.40
N PHE A 161 13.35 3.59 -6.34
CA PHE A 161 11.99 3.07 -6.39
C PHE A 161 12.01 1.67 -7.01
N GLN A 162 11.61 0.68 -6.26
CA GLN A 162 11.23 -0.61 -6.83
C GLN A 162 9.74 -0.55 -7.13
N LYS A 163 9.36 -0.76 -8.40
CA LYS A 163 7.96 -0.88 -8.80
C LYS A 163 7.25 -1.90 -7.91
N PRO A 164 5.97 -1.68 -7.56
CA PRO A 164 5.20 -2.70 -6.85
C PRO A 164 5.27 -4.00 -7.65
N PHE A 165 5.58 -5.10 -6.97
CA PHE A 165 5.40 -6.42 -7.55
C PHE A 165 3.91 -6.61 -7.83
N ILE A 166 3.63 -6.93 -9.09
CA ILE A 166 2.32 -7.33 -9.60
C ILE A 166 1.99 -8.72 -9.07
#